data_388385542781e4b33d01a493f022ccea
#
_entry.id   388385542781e4b33d01a493f022ccea
#
_cell.length_a   1.000
_cell.length_b   1.000
_cell.length_c   1.000
_cell.angle_alpha   90.00
_cell.angle_beta   90.00
_cell.angle_gamma   90.00
#
_symmetry.space_group_name_H-M   'P 1'
#
loop_
_entity.id
_entity.type
_entity.pdbx_description
1 polymer ?
#
loop_
_entity_poly.entity_id
_entity_poly.type
_entity_poly.pdbx_seq_one_letter_code
_entity_poly.pdbx_strand_id
1 'polypeptide(L)'
;MKLSTLLSEWGNYLTQKNPHEVTPEQVDVYTKTEVAPELAPLVTQRYLPFLFFSRDRIVPSGSYSNGRISLSEGVAEYNTEEGVVPATTLDVSGVSESVGWVYLAVTDSGFAYTLTDSNSSYKNVMRIGTWNKVQGTVHLAATRKIGTVEIDDGQLPDSPI
;
A
#
# COMPACT_ATOMS: atom_id res chain seq x y z
N MET A 1 -0.65 23.06 56.34
CA MET A 1 -1.59 21.93 56.07
C MET A 1 -1.19 20.76 56.93
N LYS A 2 -2.16 20.15 57.56
CA LYS A 2 -1.90 18.93 58.37
C LYS A 2 -1.70 17.75 57.42
N LEU A 3 -0.82 16.82 57.79
CA LEU A 3 -0.56 15.63 56.98
C LEU A 3 -1.82 14.78 56.71
N SER A 4 -2.70 14.67 57.72
CA SER A 4 -3.99 13.96 57.58
C SER A 4 -4.91 14.57 56.50
N THR A 5 -4.92 15.88 56.40
CA THR A 5 -5.69 16.59 55.37
C THR A 5 -5.10 16.33 53.98
N LEU A 6 -3.78 16.40 53.85
CA LEU A 6 -3.05 16.13 52.61
C LEU A 6 -3.28 14.68 52.13
N LEU A 7 -3.22 13.72 53.05
CA LEU A 7 -3.44 12.31 52.71
C LEU A 7 -4.91 12.04 52.30
N SER A 8 -5.86 12.72 52.95
CA SER A 8 -7.27 12.62 52.57
C SER A 8 -7.53 13.18 51.18
N GLU A 9 -6.99 14.34 50.88
CA GLU A 9 -7.10 14.96 49.55
C GLU A 9 -6.43 14.12 48.48
N TRP A 10 -5.26 13.56 48.76
CA TRP A 10 -4.55 12.67 47.86
C TRP A 10 -5.33 11.36 47.62
N GLY A 11 -5.92 10.78 48.64
CA GLY A 11 -6.78 9.61 48.52
C GLY A 11 -8.00 9.88 47.63
N ASN A 12 -8.66 11.04 47.84
CA ASN A 12 -9.76 11.45 46.96
C ASN A 12 -9.31 11.67 45.52
N TYR A 13 -8.18 12.29 45.31
CA TYR A 13 -7.58 12.48 44.01
C TYR A 13 -7.37 11.15 43.27
N LEU A 14 -6.79 10.16 43.95
CA LEU A 14 -6.49 8.85 43.35
C LEU A 14 -7.74 8.01 43.04
N THR A 15 -8.82 8.23 43.79
CA THR A 15 -10.07 7.46 43.65
C THR A 15 -11.07 8.11 42.69
N GLN A 16 -10.87 9.37 42.35
CA GLN A 16 -11.73 10.08 41.41
C GLN A 16 -11.56 9.52 39.99
N LYS A 17 -12.67 9.41 39.30
CA LYS A 17 -12.70 8.99 37.89
C LYS A 17 -12.10 10.04 36.96
N ASN A 18 -12.21 11.32 37.35
CA ASN A 18 -11.55 12.46 36.74
C ASN A 18 -10.96 13.31 37.84
N PRO A 19 -9.75 13.01 38.34
CA PRO A 19 -9.25 13.56 39.61
C PRO A 19 -8.97 15.06 39.57
N HIS A 20 -8.83 15.65 38.40
CA HIS A 20 -8.63 17.09 38.26
C HIS A 20 -9.92 17.86 37.96
N GLU A 21 -11.05 17.18 37.94
CA GLU A 21 -12.34 17.76 37.53
C GLU A 21 -12.27 18.47 36.16
N VAL A 22 -11.36 18.01 35.31
CA VAL A 22 -11.18 18.54 33.96
C VAL A 22 -11.98 17.72 32.96
N THR A 23 -12.72 18.40 32.12
CA THR A 23 -13.42 17.77 31.03
C THR A 23 -12.52 17.66 29.80
N PRO A 24 -12.85 16.82 28.81
CA PRO A 24 -12.12 16.77 27.56
C PRO A 24 -11.96 18.13 26.88
N GLU A 25 -12.94 18.99 27.00
CA GLU A 25 -12.91 20.36 26.45
C GLU A 25 -11.91 21.27 27.17
N GLN A 26 -11.70 21.06 28.48
CA GLN A 26 -10.77 21.86 29.26
C GLN A 26 -9.31 21.52 29.01
N VAL A 27 -9.00 20.29 28.61
CA VAL A 27 -7.64 19.81 28.35
C VAL A 27 -7.40 19.49 26.87
N ASP A 28 -8.35 19.83 26.02
CA ASP A 28 -8.28 19.52 24.58
C ASP A 28 -8.10 18.01 24.32
N VAL A 29 -8.78 17.20 25.13
CA VAL A 29 -8.80 15.73 25.00
C VAL A 29 -10.14 15.31 24.43
N TYR A 30 -10.11 14.58 23.36
CA TYR A 30 -11.30 14.12 22.66
C TYR A 30 -11.98 12.95 23.37
N THR A 31 -13.30 12.97 23.41
CA THR A 31 -14.12 11.80 23.74
C THR A 31 -14.08 10.79 22.59
N LYS A 32 -14.56 9.57 22.84
CA LYS A 32 -14.70 8.57 21.78
C LYS A 32 -15.54 9.06 20.60
N THR A 33 -16.56 9.88 20.89
CA THR A 33 -17.45 10.40 19.86
C THR A 33 -16.79 11.50 19.04
N GLU A 34 -15.96 12.32 19.67
CA GLU A 34 -15.21 13.39 18.99
C GLU A 34 -14.04 12.86 18.20
N VAL A 35 -13.32 11.86 18.74
CA VAL A 35 -12.16 11.24 18.07
C VAL A 35 -12.56 10.48 16.80
N ALA A 36 -13.74 9.83 16.79
CA ALA A 36 -14.17 9.03 15.66
C ALA A 36 -14.26 9.81 14.33
N PRO A 37 -14.86 11.03 14.27
CA PRO A 37 -14.85 11.84 13.05
C PRO A 37 -13.45 12.31 12.65
N GLU A 38 -12.61 12.68 13.62
CA GLU A 38 -11.24 13.13 13.37
C GLU A 38 -10.36 12.01 12.81
N LEU A 39 -10.55 10.78 13.27
CA LEU A 39 -9.81 9.61 12.81
C LEU A 39 -10.32 9.07 11.47
N ALA A 40 -11.56 9.37 11.07
CA ALA A 40 -12.11 8.85 9.82
C ALA A 40 -11.26 9.19 8.59
N PRO A 41 -10.75 10.43 8.40
CA PRO A 41 -9.84 10.73 7.30
C PRO A 41 -8.50 9.99 7.41
N LEU A 42 -7.96 9.83 8.62
CA LEU A 42 -6.71 9.11 8.84
C LEU A 42 -6.86 7.61 8.57
N VAL A 43 -7.99 7.03 8.95
CA VAL A 43 -8.34 5.64 8.65
C VAL A 43 -8.47 5.45 7.14
N THR A 44 -9.13 6.38 6.45
CA THR A 44 -9.25 6.37 4.99
C THR A 44 -7.88 6.49 4.31
N GLN A 45 -6.99 7.34 4.83
CA GLN A 45 -5.61 7.43 4.34
C GLN A 45 -4.80 6.17 4.62
N ARG A 46 -5.08 5.49 5.72
CA ARG A 46 -4.44 4.22 6.07
C ARG A 46 -4.83 3.09 5.12
N TYR A 47 -6.02 3.18 4.55
CA TYR A 47 -6.53 2.28 3.51
C TYR A 47 -6.44 2.89 2.12
N LEU A 48 -5.52 3.84 1.90
CA LEU A 48 -5.18 4.23 0.54
C LEU A 48 -4.87 2.97 -0.26
N PRO A 49 -5.32 2.92 -1.51
CA PRO A 49 -5.23 1.72 -2.31
C PRO A 49 -3.77 1.36 -2.56
N PHE A 50 -3.26 0.49 -1.71
CA PHE A 50 -1.98 -0.15 -1.94
C PHE A 50 -2.14 -1.17 -3.04
N LEU A 51 -1.30 -1.08 -4.04
CA LEU A 51 -1.15 -2.10 -5.06
C LEU A 51 0.20 -2.76 -4.88
N PHE A 52 0.21 -4.07 -4.66
CA PHE A 52 1.44 -4.83 -4.50
C PHE A 52 1.22 -6.31 -4.80
N PHE A 53 2.31 -7.02 -5.07
CA PHE A 53 2.28 -8.48 -5.09
C PHE A 53 2.30 -9.02 -3.67
N SER A 54 1.44 -10.01 -3.42
CA SER A 54 1.35 -10.67 -2.13
C SER A 54 2.60 -11.54 -1.92
N ARG A 55 3.44 -11.18 -0.96
CA ARG A 55 4.74 -11.87 -0.71
C ARG A 55 4.59 -13.30 -0.25
N ASP A 56 3.52 -13.58 0.48
CA ASP A 56 3.22 -14.92 0.98
C ASP A 56 2.62 -15.83 -0.08
N ARG A 57 2.51 -15.33 -1.31
CA ARG A 57 1.92 -16.01 -2.45
C ARG A 57 2.93 -16.10 -3.61
N ILE A 58 2.42 -16.47 -4.77
CA ILE A 58 3.21 -16.60 -5.97
C ILE A 58 3.63 -15.21 -6.47
N VAL A 59 4.94 -14.96 -6.44
CA VAL A 59 5.54 -13.79 -7.09
C VAL A 59 5.77 -14.14 -8.55
N PRO A 60 5.30 -13.32 -9.50
CA PRO A 60 5.45 -13.64 -10.91
C PRO A 60 6.91 -13.62 -11.36
N SER A 61 7.20 -14.45 -12.34
CA SER A 61 8.46 -14.45 -13.09
C SER A 61 8.21 -14.00 -14.52
N GLY A 62 9.21 -13.41 -15.15
CA GLY A 62 9.15 -12.97 -16.53
C GLY A 62 10.27 -13.57 -17.38
N SER A 63 9.97 -13.84 -18.65
CA SER A 63 10.94 -14.25 -19.65
C SER A 63 10.70 -13.52 -20.96
N TYR A 64 11.77 -13.34 -21.73
CA TYR A 64 11.69 -12.71 -23.05
C TYR A 64 12.11 -13.71 -24.12
N SER A 65 11.33 -13.80 -25.18
CA SER A 65 11.65 -14.61 -26.36
C SER A 65 10.95 -14.05 -27.60
N ASN A 66 11.73 -13.85 -28.68
CA ASN A 66 11.20 -13.49 -30.00
C ASN A 66 10.21 -12.31 -30.00
N GLY A 67 10.52 -11.23 -29.31
CA GLY A 67 9.67 -10.05 -29.24
C GLY A 67 8.46 -10.20 -28.32
N ARG A 68 8.43 -11.22 -27.47
CA ARG A 68 7.35 -11.50 -26.53
C ARG A 68 7.87 -11.61 -25.10
N ILE A 69 7.11 -11.04 -24.20
CA ILE A 69 7.32 -11.12 -22.77
C ILE A 69 6.29 -12.08 -22.21
N SER A 70 6.73 -13.20 -21.68
CA SER A 70 5.86 -14.15 -21.00
C SER A 70 5.96 -13.93 -19.49
N LEU A 71 4.85 -13.64 -18.84
CA LEU A 71 4.72 -13.41 -17.42
C LEU A 71 3.91 -14.54 -16.80
N SER A 72 4.42 -15.12 -15.74
CA SER A 72 3.70 -16.17 -15.01
C SER A 72 2.57 -15.58 -14.17
N GLU A 73 1.68 -16.45 -13.74
CA GLU A 73 0.65 -16.10 -12.78
C GLU A 73 1.27 -15.54 -11.50
N GLY A 74 0.59 -14.57 -10.90
CA GLY A 74 0.93 -14.00 -9.62
C GLY A 74 -0.32 -13.75 -8.78
N VAL A 75 -0.13 -13.28 -7.57
CA VAL A 75 -1.21 -12.83 -6.69
C VAL A 75 -0.92 -11.41 -6.26
N ALA A 76 -1.85 -10.51 -6.51
CA ALA A 76 -1.74 -9.12 -6.17
C ALA A 76 -2.85 -8.71 -5.20
N GLU A 77 -2.61 -7.65 -4.48
CA GLU A 77 -3.56 -7.06 -3.56
C GLU A 77 -3.75 -5.58 -3.90
N TYR A 78 -4.99 -5.16 -3.92
CA TYR A 78 -5.37 -3.77 -4.09
C TYR A 78 -6.53 -3.43 -3.17
N ASN A 79 -6.34 -2.42 -2.35
CA ASN A 79 -7.38 -1.94 -1.42
C ASN A 79 -7.93 -3.07 -0.53
N THR A 80 -7.03 -3.90 0.01
CA THR A 80 -7.31 -5.08 0.85
C THR A 80 -7.99 -6.27 0.14
N GLU A 81 -8.24 -6.16 -1.15
CA GLU A 81 -8.77 -7.25 -1.95
C GLU A 81 -7.63 -7.96 -2.71
N GLU A 82 -7.46 -9.23 -2.42
CA GLU A 82 -6.49 -10.09 -3.08
C GLU A 82 -7.10 -10.75 -4.32
N GLY A 83 -6.34 -10.85 -5.37
CA GLY A 83 -6.76 -11.52 -6.59
C GLY A 83 -5.62 -12.07 -7.42
N VAL A 84 -5.95 -13.02 -8.26
CA VAL A 84 -5.00 -13.64 -9.20
C VAL A 84 -4.72 -12.69 -10.35
N VAL A 85 -3.44 -12.53 -10.67
CA VAL A 85 -2.98 -11.91 -11.92
C VAL A 85 -2.72 -13.03 -12.90
N PRO A 86 -3.52 -13.20 -13.94
CA PRO A 86 -3.37 -14.34 -14.84
C PRO A 86 -2.07 -14.29 -15.62
N ALA A 87 -1.47 -15.44 -15.85
CA ALA A 87 -0.32 -15.56 -16.74
C ALA A 87 -0.63 -14.95 -18.10
N THR A 88 0.27 -14.14 -18.62
CA THR A 88 0.03 -13.34 -19.83
C THR A 88 1.29 -13.27 -20.70
N THR A 89 1.08 -13.24 -21.99
CA THR A 89 2.15 -12.94 -22.97
C THR A 89 1.88 -11.58 -23.61
N LEU A 90 2.82 -10.67 -23.44
CA LEU A 90 2.78 -9.32 -24.01
C LEU A 90 3.67 -9.27 -25.27
N ASP A 91 3.16 -8.76 -26.36
CA ASP A 91 3.89 -8.64 -27.61
C ASP A 91 4.55 -7.26 -27.69
N VAL A 92 5.88 -7.23 -27.77
CA VAL A 92 6.68 -6.01 -27.92
C VAL A 92 7.37 -5.96 -29.29
N SER A 93 7.09 -6.88 -30.19
CA SER A 93 7.73 -6.94 -31.52
C SER A 93 7.45 -5.68 -32.34
N GLY A 94 6.23 -5.15 -32.24
CA GLY A 94 5.81 -3.93 -32.95
C GLY A 94 6.10 -2.62 -32.20
N VAL A 95 6.62 -2.69 -30.97
CA VAL A 95 6.99 -1.49 -30.21
C VAL A 95 8.29 -0.93 -30.74
N SER A 96 8.37 0.38 -30.99
CA SER A 96 9.58 1.03 -31.56
C SER A 96 10.74 1.06 -30.59
N GLU A 97 10.44 1.20 -29.31
CA GLU A 97 11.43 1.28 -28.24
C GLU A 97 12.16 -0.05 -28.06
N SER A 98 13.44 0.04 -27.72
CA SER A 98 14.27 -1.12 -27.40
C SER A 98 14.15 -1.57 -25.95
N VAL A 99 13.69 -0.69 -25.09
CA VAL A 99 13.51 -0.90 -23.64
C VAL A 99 12.19 -0.28 -23.20
N GLY A 100 11.60 -0.82 -22.17
CA GLY A 100 10.37 -0.27 -21.63
C GLY A 100 9.99 -0.88 -20.29
N TRP A 101 8.81 -0.53 -19.83
CA TRP A 101 8.29 -0.95 -18.55
C TRP A 101 7.22 -2.03 -18.70
N VAL A 102 7.13 -2.86 -17.68
CA VAL A 102 6.00 -3.78 -17.46
C VAL A 102 5.21 -3.25 -16.28
N TYR A 103 3.90 -3.26 -16.41
CA TYR A 103 2.99 -2.75 -15.41
C TYR A 103 2.01 -3.83 -14.95
N LEU A 104 1.61 -3.71 -13.69
CA LEU A 104 0.44 -4.36 -13.12
C LEU A 104 -0.69 -3.34 -13.09
N ALA A 105 -1.80 -3.65 -13.73
CA ALA A 105 -3.00 -2.80 -13.74
C ALA A 105 -4.13 -3.42 -12.95
N VAL A 106 -4.90 -2.58 -12.27
CA VAL A 106 -6.18 -2.93 -11.65
C VAL A 106 -7.29 -2.46 -12.57
N THR A 107 -8.13 -3.37 -12.98
CA THR A 107 -9.28 -3.13 -13.85
C THR A 107 -10.59 -3.45 -13.13
N ASP A 108 -11.72 -3.21 -13.77
CA ASP A 108 -13.02 -3.62 -13.22
C ASP A 108 -13.17 -5.13 -13.11
N SER A 109 -12.45 -5.90 -13.92
CA SER A 109 -12.47 -7.37 -13.93
C SER A 109 -11.38 -8.02 -13.09
N GLY A 110 -10.51 -7.24 -12.44
CA GLY A 110 -9.40 -7.75 -11.62
C GLY A 110 -8.05 -7.22 -12.05
N PHE A 111 -7.02 -8.03 -11.90
CA PHE A 111 -5.64 -7.65 -12.20
C PHE A 111 -5.20 -8.10 -13.58
N ALA A 112 -4.35 -7.32 -14.23
CA ALA A 112 -3.77 -7.65 -15.54
C ALA A 112 -2.37 -7.10 -15.70
N TYR A 113 -1.53 -7.80 -16.46
CA TYR A 113 -0.25 -7.26 -16.92
C TYR A 113 -0.44 -6.41 -18.18
N THR A 114 0.31 -5.32 -18.27
CA THR A 114 0.22 -4.39 -19.40
C THR A 114 1.56 -3.71 -19.69
N LEU A 115 1.68 -3.13 -20.89
CA LEU A 115 2.83 -2.33 -21.31
C LEU A 115 2.59 -0.82 -21.20
N THR A 116 1.40 -0.41 -20.79
CA THR A 116 1.03 1.01 -20.69
C THR A 116 0.47 1.35 -19.31
N ASP A 117 0.75 2.54 -18.85
CA ASP A 117 0.19 3.12 -17.62
C ASP A 117 -0.96 4.10 -17.89
N SER A 118 -1.20 4.44 -19.14
CA SER A 118 -2.17 5.46 -19.55
C SER A 118 -3.41 4.84 -20.23
N ASN A 119 -4.18 4.07 -19.47
CA ASN A 119 -5.47 3.57 -19.94
C ASN A 119 -6.56 4.03 -18.96
N SER A 120 -7.59 4.68 -19.48
CA SER A 120 -8.69 5.23 -18.70
C SER A 120 -9.54 4.18 -17.96
N SER A 121 -9.43 2.91 -18.36
CA SER A 121 -10.10 1.78 -17.69
C SER A 121 -9.35 1.25 -16.47
N TYR A 122 -8.12 1.72 -16.22
CA TYR A 122 -7.36 1.29 -15.06
C TYR A 122 -7.75 2.09 -13.82
N LYS A 123 -8.13 1.39 -12.76
CA LYS A 123 -8.35 1.98 -11.42
C LYS A 123 -7.04 2.37 -10.76
N ASN A 124 -6.01 1.58 -11.00
CA ASN A 124 -4.65 1.83 -10.54
C ASN A 124 -3.66 1.08 -11.44
N VAL A 125 -2.42 1.55 -11.47
CA VAL A 125 -1.36 0.93 -12.24
C VAL A 125 -0.03 1.11 -11.52
N MET A 126 0.81 0.09 -11.56
CA MET A 126 2.11 0.07 -10.89
C MET A 126 3.16 -0.51 -11.82
N ARG A 127 4.32 0.11 -11.88
CA ARG A 127 5.49 -0.50 -12.53
C ARG A 127 5.94 -1.71 -11.73
N ILE A 128 6.16 -2.81 -12.42
CA ILE A 128 6.61 -4.06 -11.80
C ILE A 128 7.91 -4.58 -12.40
N GLY A 129 8.38 -3.97 -13.47
CA GLY A 129 9.63 -4.41 -14.09
C GLY A 129 9.96 -3.67 -15.36
N THR A 130 11.04 -4.14 -15.99
CA THR A 130 11.56 -3.63 -17.26
C THR A 130 11.76 -4.75 -18.26
N TRP A 131 11.70 -4.42 -19.51
CA TRP A 131 12.09 -5.30 -20.61
C TRP A 131 13.14 -4.64 -21.52
N ASN A 132 13.98 -5.45 -22.12
CA ASN A 132 15.02 -5.01 -23.03
C ASN A 132 15.10 -5.97 -24.23
N LYS A 133 14.78 -5.46 -25.43
CA LYS A 133 14.81 -6.25 -26.67
C LYS A 133 16.23 -6.64 -27.07
N VAL A 134 17.18 -5.71 -26.89
CA VAL A 134 18.57 -5.91 -27.31
C VAL A 134 19.23 -7.00 -26.48
N GLN A 135 18.98 -6.99 -25.20
CA GLN A 135 19.52 -8.00 -24.28
C GLN A 135 18.67 -9.26 -24.23
N GLY A 136 17.43 -9.23 -24.74
CA GLY A 136 16.51 -10.34 -24.64
C GLY A 136 16.11 -10.67 -23.21
N THR A 137 15.91 -9.64 -22.37
CA THR A 137 15.69 -9.81 -20.91
C THR A 137 14.43 -9.13 -20.45
N VAL A 138 13.88 -9.69 -19.39
CA VAL A 138 12.82 -9.08 -18.54
C VAL A 138 13.26 -9.19 -17.10
N HIS A 139 13.18 -8.09 -16.40
CA HIS A 139 13.46 -8.03 -14.96
C HIS A 139 12.21 -7.55 -14.24
N LEU A 140 11.69 -8.36 -13.33
CA LEU A 140 10.60 -8.01 -12.44
C LEU A 140 11.16 -7.68 -11.07
N ALA A 141 10.66 -6.61 -10.47
CA ALA A 141 10.98 -6.21 -9.11
C ALA A 141 9.74 -6.32 -8.23
N ALA A 142 9.93 -6.69 -6.98
CA ALA A 142 8.87 -6.63 -5.99
C ALA A 142 8.66 -5.17 -5.61
N THR A 143 7.61 -4.56 -6.16
CA THR A 143 7.27 -3.16 -5.92
C THR A 143 5.97 -3.03 -5.16
N ARG A 144 5.83 -1.93 -4.47
CA ARG A 144 4.62 -1.53 -3.76
C ARG A 144 4.29 -0.11 -4.14
N LYS A 145 3.03 0.13 -4.47
CA LYS A 145 2.52 1.47 -4.74
C LYS A 145 1.62 1.93 -3.61
N ILE A 146 1.93 3.09 -3.06
CA ILE A 146 1.12 3.76 -2.04
C ILE A 146 0.61 5.06 -2.65
N GLY A 147 -0.69 5.12 -2.93
CA GLY A 147 -1.25 6.28 -3.63
C GLY A 147 -0.56 6.48 -4.98
N THR A 148 0.18 7.58 -5.13
CA THR A 148 0.97 7.88 -6.34
C THR A 148 2.45 7.52 -6.23
N VAL A 149 2.88 6.99 -5.09
CA VAL A 149 4.29 6.67 -4.83
C VAL A 149 4.54 5.19 -5.04
N GLU A 150 5.49 4.86 -5.90
CA GLU A 150 6.03 3.51 -6.04
C GLU A 150 7.20 3.35 -5.07
N ILE A 151 7.19 2.25 -4.33
CA ILE A 151 8.28 1.90 -3.42
C ILE A 151 8.82 0.56 -3.85
N ASP A 152 10.08 0.53 -4.26
CA ASP A 152 10.82 -0.70 -4.48
C ASP A 152 11.17 -1.30 -3.12
N ASP A 153 10.85 -2.56 -2.92
CA ASP A 153 11.14 -3.25 -1.67
C ASP A 153 12.62 -3.31 -1.33
N GLY A 154 13.49 -3.26 -2.33
CA GLY A 154 14.94 -3.15 -2.13
C GLY A 154 15.40 -1.79 -1.59
N GLN A 155 14.53 -0.77 -1.68
CA GLN A 155 14.79 0.58 -1.18
C GLN A 155 14.13 0.86 0.17
N LEU A 156 13.29 -0.05 0.66
CA LEU A 156 12.67 0.09 1.97
C LEU A 156 13.73 -0.10 3.07
N PRO A 157 13.76 0.77 4.08
CA PRO A 157 14.63 0.56 5.22
C PRO A 157 14.22 -0.70 5.97
N ASP A 158 15.20 -1.38 6.60
CA ASP A 158 14.98 -2.59 7.36
C ASP A 158 14.06 -2.40 8.58
N SER A 159 13.92 -1.18 9.03
CA SER A 159 13.00 -0.81 10.10
C SER A 159 11.88 0.08 9.56
N PRO A 160 10.64 -0.12 9.99
CA PRO A 160 9.53 0.75 9.63
C PRO A 160 9.78 2.16 10.14
N ILE A 161 9.54 3.11 9.28
CA ILE A 161 9.60 4.53 9.64
C ILE A 161 8.35 4.91 10.42
#